data_8eff9cf05aa33928190888d56003b3a3
#
_entry.id   8eff9cf05aa33928190888d56003b3a3
#
_cell.length_a   1.000
_cell.length_b   1.000
_cell.length_c   1.000
_cell.angle_alpha   90.00
_cell.angle_beta   90.00
_cell.angle_gamma   90.00
#
_symmetry.space_group_name_H-M   'P 1'
#
loop_
_entity.id
_entity.type
_entity.pdbx_description
1 polymer ?
#
loop_
_entity_poly.entity_id
_entity_poly.type
_entity_poly.pdbx_seq_one_letter_code
_entity_poly.pdbx_strand_id
1 'polypeptide(L)'
;MDFSLSEKAQERVQQLRLVTEGMMRPIARQYDEEEHTDPWEFFNMMWEVSKSNRGTASMTGGDDKGSGNGAKKGPSENTLLACVQIEELAWGDAGLYLSVPNPGLGGAAVQAAGTPEQKKRFLGNFYDDKPKWAAMAITEPHFGSDSKQVATTARRDGDEWVLNGTKIFCTSGERALNKSDGFVVVWATLDKTKGRPAIKSFIVPSGTPGVTVTKVEDKHGIRASDTAQITLEDARIPADNILGSADIVDKGVEGFKGVMATFDATRPIVAASGIGVARAALDLLHEKLAEAGVEIRYEAPAHEQTVLERDVMDMEAQLQAARLLTWKACNMMDRGERNSREASMAKSKAGLVVTKVTQKCVELMGPLGYSRKLLFEKWMRDAKITDIYEGTQQINQMIVARSILGYTSAELN
;
A
#
# COMPACT_ATOMS: atom_id res chain seq x y z
N MET A 1 1.74 -28.78 -7.19
CA MET A 1 1.31 -27.45 -6.68
C MET A 1 1.13 -26.61 -7.92
N ASP A 2 -0.07 -26.08 -8.16
CA ASP A 2 -0.35 -25.23 -9.31
C ASP A 2 -0.13 -23.77 -8.92
N PHE A 3 0.67 -23.03 -9.69
CA PHE A 3 0.96 -21.63 -9.52
C PHE A 3 0.33 -20.76 -10.61
N SER A 4 -0.54 -21.35 -11.45
CA SER A 4 -1.28 -20.59 -12.45
C SER A 4 -2.36 -19.73 -11.79
N LEU A 5 -2.61 -18.57 -12.39
CA LEU A 5 -3.76 -17.74 -12.01
C LEU A 5 -5.04 -18.38 -12.55
N SER A 6 -6.14 -18.24 -11.81
CA SER A 6 -7.47 -18.60 -12.30
C SER A 6 -7.82 -17.82 -13.57
N GLU A 7 -8.70 -18.36 -14.40
CA GLU A 7 -9.20 -17.69 -15.62
C GLU A 7 -9.72 -16.28 -15.31
N LYS A 8 -10.49 -16.15 -14.22
CA LYS A 8 -11.00 -14.86 -13.73
C LYS A 8 -9.87 -13.85 -13.42
N ALA A 9 -8.79 -14.31 -12.80
CA ALA A 9 -7.65 -13.44 -12.48
C ALA A 9 -6.90 -13.05 -13.76
N GLN A 10 -6.74 -13.96 -14.72
CA GLN A 10 -6.11 -13.68 -16.01
C GLN A 10 -6.92 -12.66 -16.82
N GLU A 11 -8.24 -12.85 -16.94
CA GLU A 11 -9.14 -11.90 -17.62
C GLU A 11 -9.05 -10.50 -16.99
N ARG A 12 -9.02 -10.45 -15.65
CA ARG A 12 -8.91 -9.16 -14.94
C ARG A 12 -7.59 -8.46 -15.19
N VAL A 13 -6.48 -9.18 -15.21
CA VAL A 13 -5.16 -8.66 -15.59
C VAL A 13 -5.18 -8.09 -17.00
N GLN A 14 -5.74 -8.82 -17.97
CA GLN A 14 -5.84 -8.36 -19.36
C GLN A 14 -6.66 -7.07 -19.50
N GLN A 15 -7.81 -6.97 -18.80
CA GLN A 15 -8.62 -5.75 -18.77
C GLN A 15 -7.86 -4.57 -18.21
N LEU A 16 -7.13 -4.77 -17.09
CA LEU A 16 -6.35 -3.72 -16.46
C LEU A 16 -5.16 -3.32 -17.32
N ARG A 17 -4.55 -4.25 -18.05
CA ARG A 17 -3.45 -3.96 -18.99
C ARG A 17 -3.86 -2.88 -20.00
N LEU A 18 -5.07 -2.96 -20.56
CA LEU A 18 -5.57 -1.92 -21.47
C LEU A 18 -5.66 -0.54 -20.81
N VAL A 19 -6.09 -0.48 -19.55
CA VAL A 19 -6.15 0.77 -18.79
C VAL A 19 -4.76 1.29 -18.51
N THR A 20 -3.83 0.43 -18.08
CA THR A 20 -2.48 0.84 -17.72
C THR A 20 -1.67 1.30 -18.91
N GLU A 21 -1.76 0.61 -20.06
CA GLU A 21 -1.08 1.00 -21.30
C GLU A 21 -1.70 2.25 -21.94
N GLY A 22 -3.03 2.31 -21.99
CA GLY A 22 -3.73 3.39 -22.69
C GLY A 22 -3.87 4.69 -21.89
N MET A 23 -3.86 4.63 -20.56
CA MET A 23 -4.23 5.77 -19.72
C MET A 23 -3.20 6.15 -18.65
N MET A 24 -2.48 5.18 -18.07
CA MET A 24 -1.50 5.49 -17.03
C MET A 24 -0.11 5.75 -17.59
N ARG A 25 0.37 4.87 -18.48
CA ARG A 25 1.72 5.00 -19.10
C ARG A 25 1.91 6.31 -19.85
N PRO A 26 0.95 6.79 -20.67
CA PRO A 26 1.13 8.03 -21.43
C PRO A 26 1.33 9.27 -20.54
N ILE A 27 0.72 9.31 -19.37
CA ILE A 27 0.79 10.45 -18.46
C ILE A 27 1.81 10.28 -17.31
N ALA A 28 2.43 9.10 -17.19
CA ALA A 28 3.33 8.74 -16.08
C ALA A 28 4.52 9.72 -15.94
N ARG A 29 5.13 10.12 -17.07
CA ARG A 29 6.24 11.09 -17.09
C ARG A 29 5.78 12.48 -16.68
N GLN A 30 4.66 12.94 -17.19
CA GLN A 30 4.13 14.26 -16.91
C GLN A 30 3.93 14.44 -15.39
N TYR A 31 3.21 13.54 -14.73
CA TYR A 31 2.93 13.67 -13.29
C TYR A 31 4.11 13.27 -12.37
N ASP A 32 5.17 12.70 -12.91
CA ASP A 32 6.46 12.59 -12.23
C ASP A 32 7.23 13.92 -12.26
N GLU A 33 7.14 14.70 -13.32
CA GLU A 33 7.79 16.00 -13.47
C GLU A 33 6.99 17.14 -12.84
N GLU A 34 5.68 17.13 -13.01
CA GLU A 34 4.73 18.09 -12.45
C GLU A 34 4.22 17.63 -11.08
N GLU A 35 5.13 17.40 -10.12
CA GLU A 35 4.78 17.00 -8.76
C GLU A 35 3.78 17.99 -8.14
N HIS A 36 2.83 17.49 -7.33
CA HIS A 36 1.70 18.23 -6.74
C HIS A 36 0.58 18.65 -7.70
N THR A 37 0.69 18.30 -8.98
CA THR A 37 -0.42 18.46 -9.94
C THR A 37 -1.32 17.23 -9.91
N ASP A 38 -2.63 17.45 -9.87
CA ASP A 38 -3.61 16.37 -9.80
C ASP A 38 -4.12 15.98 -11.20
N PRO A 39 -4.07 14.72 -11.60
CA PRO A 39 -4.63 14.22 -12.86
C PRO A 39 -6.16 14.04 -12.76
N TRP A 40 -6.93 15.11 -12.66
CA TRP A 40 -8.39 15.06 -12.43
C TRP A 40 -9.16 14.26 -13.47
N GLU A 41 -8.75 14.28 -14.72
CA GLU A 41 -9.38 13.47 -15.78
C GLU A 41 -9.23 11.98 -15.46
N PHE A 42 -8.01 11.55 -15.11
CA PHE A 42 -7.73 10.18 -14.66
C PHE A 42 -8.48 9.83 -13.37
N PHE A 43 -8.53 10.74 -12.39
CA PHE A 43 -9.26 10.50 -11.13
C PHE A 43 -10.75 10.30 -11.36
N ASN A 44 -11.39 11.16 -12.15
CA ASN A 44 -12.82 11.05 -12.44
C ASN A 44 -13.14 9.74 -13.15
N MET A 45 -12.33 9.34 -14.13
CA MET A 45 -12.52 8.09 -14.83
C MET A 45 -12.35 6.88 -13.89
N MET A 46 -11.28 6.85 -13.09
CA MET A 46 -11.05 5.74 -12.13
C MET A 46 -12.13 5.69 -11.05
N TRP A 47 -12.71 6.85 -10.70
CA TRP A 47 -13.85 6.93 -9.79
C TRP A 47 -15.10 6.26 -10.36
N GLU A 48 -15.45 6.53 -11.62
CA GLU A 48 -16.58 5.87 -12.28
C GLU A 48 -16.37 4.35 -12.41
N VAL A 49 -15.15 3.91 -12.72
CA VAL A 49 -14.79 2.49 -12.71
C VAL A 49 -14.97 1.88 -11.30
N SER A 50 -14.55 2.58 -10.25
CA SER A 50 -14.69 2.12 -8.87
C SER A 50 -16.15 2.04 -8.43
N LYS A 51 -16.99 3.02 -8.83
CA LYS A 51 -18.43 3.01 -8.57
C LYS A 51 -19.15 1.83 -9.23
N SER A 52 -18.81 1.54 -10.49
CA SER A 52 -19.41 0.42 -11.23
C SER A 52 -19.02 -0.95 -10.66
N ASN A 53 -17.87 -1.05 -10.01
CA ASN A 53 -17.35 -2.27 -9.39
C ASN A 53 -17.72 -2.41 -7.90
N ARG A 54 -18.70 -1.65 -7.38
CA ARG A 54 -19.17 -1.78 -6.01
C ARG A 54 -19.52 -3.24 -5.70
N GLY A 55 -18.78 -3.84 -4.76
CA GLY A 55 -18.97 -5.22 -4.32
C GLY A 55 -18.01 -6.25 -4.92
N THR A 56 -17.14 -5.91 -5.88
CA THR A 56 -16.24 -6.88 -6.52
C THR A 56 -14.78 -6.76 -6.11
N ALA A 57 -14.33 -5.64 -5.56
CA ALA A 57 -12.95 -5.50 -5.06
C ALA A 57 -12.85 -4.41 -4.00
N SER A 58 -13.04 -4.75 -2.75
CA SER A 58 -12.40 -3.99 -1.68
C SER A 58 -10.90 -4.18 -1.83
N MET A 59 -10.11 -3.10 -2.01
CA MET A 59 -8.63 -3.14 -2.05
C MET A 59 -8.01 -3.68 -0.74
N THR A 60 -8.84 -4.09 0.21
CA THR A 60 -8.46 -4.57 1.53
C THR A 60 -8.93 -6.00 1.83
N GLY A 61 -9.43 -6.75 0.84
CA GLY A 61 -9.81 -8.15 1.04
C GLY A 61 -10.88 -8.41 2.13
N GLY A 62 -11.62 -7.39 2.53
CA GLY A 62 -12.69 -7.52 3.53
C GLY A 62 -13.95 -8.11 2.89
N ASP A 63 -14.34 -9.29 3.33
CA ASP A 63 -15.59 -9.94 2.94
C ASP A 63 -16.80 -9.03 3.20
N ASP A 64 -17.50 -8.73 2.15
CA ASP A 64 -18.93 -8.45 2.25
C ASP A 64 -19.64 -9.78 2.59
N LYS A 65 -19.83 -10.03 3.88
CA LYS A 65 -20.74 -11.09 4.34
C LYS A 65 -22.17 -10.67 4.05
N GLY A 66 -22.49 -10.58 2.76
CA GLY A 66 -23.86 -10.50 2.28
C GLY A 66 -24.59 -11.80 2.66
N SER A 67 -25.61 -11.66 3.47
CA SER A 67 -26.57 -12.69 3.83
C SER A 67 -27.03 -13.48 2.60
N GLY A 68 -26.68 -14.75 2.54
CA GLY A 68 -27.16 -15.68 1.51
C GLY A 68 -26.82 -17.11 1.85
N ASN A 69 -27.80 -17.82 2.35
CA ASN A 69 -27.94 -19.27 2.46
C ASN A 69 -26.77 -20.20 2.07
N GLY A 70 -26.16 -20.82 3.05
CA GLY A 70 -25.99 -22.27 3.21
C GLY A 70 -25.18 -23.10 2.21
N ALA A 71 -24.47 -22.53 1.25
CA ALA A 71 -23.53 -23.29 0.43
C ALA A 71 -22.09 -23.07 0.95
N LYS A 72 -21.33 -24.13 1.25
CA LYS A 72 -19.91 -24.08 1.50
C LYS A 72 -19.25 -23.49 0.25
N LYS A 73 -19.01 -22.16 0.22
CA LYS A 73 -18.17 -21.53 -0.78
C LYS A 73 -16.75 -22.09 -0.61
N GLY A 74 -16.11 -22.46 -1.72
CA GLY A 74 -14.68 -22.78 -1.74
C GLY A 74 -13.84 -21.63 -1.17
N PRO A 75 -12.52 -21.79 -0.99
CA PRO A 75 -11.65 -20.73 -0.50
C PRO A 75 -11.83 -19.48 -1.36
N SER A 76 -11.87 -18.31 -0.70
CA SER A 76 -11.89 -17.00 -1.37
C SER A 76 -10.60 -16.83 -2.21
N GLU A 77 -10.67 -16.10 -3.30
CA GLU A 77 -9.53 -15.64 -4.10
C GLU A 77 -9.39 -14.10 -4.08
N ASN A 78 -10.14 -13.42 -3.23
CA ASN A 78 -10.28 -11.97 -3.30
C ASN A 78 -8.98 -11.23 -3.01
N THR A 79 -8.19 -11.71 -2.06
CA THR A 79 -6.90 -11.08 -1.72
C THR A 79 -5.85 -11.33 -2.82
N LEU A 80 -5.81 -12.54 -3.37
CA LEU A 80 -4.93 -12.84 -4.50
C LEU A 80 -5.32 -12.02 -5.74
N LEU A 81 -6.62 -11.92 -6.01
CA LEU A 81 -7.12 -11.09 -7.12
C LEU A 81 -6.76 -9.61 -6.94
N ALA A 82 -6.94 -9.05 -5.74
CA ALA A 82 -6.50 -7.70 -5.43
C ALA A 82 -4.99 -7.52 -5.61
N CYS A 83 -4.20 -8.49 -5.19
CA CYS A 83 -2.75 -8.50 -5.35
C CYS A 83 -2.34 -8.40 -6.84
N VAL A 84 -2.88 -9.25 -7.71
CA VAL A 84 -2.53 -9.22 -9.15
C VAL A 84 -3.05 -7.97 -9.85
N GLN A 85 -4.19 -7.42 -9.42
CA GLN A 85 -4.71 -6.15 -9.93
C GLN A 85 -3.78 -4.98 -9.59
N ILE A 86 -3.29 -4.93 -8.35
CA ILE A 86 -2.38 -3.88 -7.88
C ILE A 86 -1.01 -4.00 -8.55
N GLU A 87 -0.52 -5.21 -8.73
CA GLU A 87 0.68 -5.47 -9.50
C GLU A 87 0.57 -4.90 -10.92
N GLU A 88 -0.59 -5.08 -11.56
CA GLU A 88 -0.84 -4.58 -12.90
C GLU A 88 -1.00 -3.05 -12.95
N LEU A 89 -1.73 -2.45 -12.01
CA LEU A 89 -1.86 -1.00 -11.91
C LEU A 89 -0.50 -0.32 -11.66
N ALA A 90 0.33 -0.89 -10.78
CA ALA A 90 1.67 -0.38 -10.51
C ALA A 90 2.64 -0.62 -11.68
N TRP A 91 2.42 -1.64 -12.51
CA TRP A 91 3.09 -1.80 -13.80
C TRP A 91 2.79 -0.61 -14.73
N GLY A 92 1.57 -0.10 -14.71
CA GLY A 92 1.20 1.14 -15.39
C GLY A 92 1.99 2.33 -14.86
N ASP A 93 1.75 2.67 -13.61
CA ASP A 93 2.51 3.68 -12.85
C ASP A 93 2.18 3.59 -11.35
N ALA A 94 3.19 3.45 -10.50
CA ALA A 94 2.98 3.31 -9.06
C ALA A 94 2.46 4.58 -8.39
N GLY A 95 2.91 5.76 -8.84
CA GLY A 95 2.45 7.05 -8.32
C GLY A 95 0.98 7.32 -8.64
N LEU A 96 0.58 7.07 -9.89
CA LEU A 96 -0.82 7.19 -10.31
C LEU A 96 -1.70 6.15 -9.63
N TYR A 97 -1.24 4.91 -9.49
CA TYR A 97 -1.96 3.88 -8.73
C TYR A 97 -2.25 4.32 -7.30
N LEU A 98 -1.25 4.83 -6.58
CA LEU A 98 -1.39 5.28 -5.20
C LEU A 98 -2.28 6.53 -5.08
N SER A 99 -2.50 7.25 -6.16
CA SER A 99 -3.34 8.45 -6.20
C SER A 99 -4.80 8.20 -6.58
N VAL A 100 -5.16 6.98 -7.01
CA VAL A 100 -6.55 6.63 -7.37
C VAL A 100 -7.51 6.91 -6.21
N PRO A 101 -8.64 7.62 -6.45
CA PRO A 101 -9.65 7.87 -5.42
C PRO A 101 -10.22 6.56 -4.87
N ASN A 102 -10.09 6.34 -3.57
CA ASN A 102 -10.60 5.16 -2.89
C ASN A 102 -10.52 5.32 -1.37
N PRO A 103 -11.17 4.43 -0.57
CA PRO A 103 -11.06 4.47 0.89
C PRO A 103 -9.66 4.19 1.46
N GLY A 104 -8.75 3.66 0.67
CA GLY A 104 -7.34 3.45 1.00
C GLY A 104 -7.09 2.83 2.37
N LEU A 105 -5.98 3.23 2.99
CA LEU A 105 -5.59 2.76 4.33
C LEU A 105 -6.53 3.26 5.43
N GLY A 106 -7.16 4.44 5.25
CA GLY A 106 -8.17 4.94 6.18
C GLY A 106 -9.39 4.03 6.22
N GLY A 107 -9.86 3.63 5.04
CA GLY A 107 -10.96 2.66 4.92
C GLY A 107 -10.59 1.28 5.48
N ALA A 108 -9.35 0.82 5.26
CA ALA A 108 -8.86 -0.42 5.85
C ALA A 108 -8.90 -0.40 7.38
N ALA A 109 -8.50 0.71 8.00
CA ALA A 109 -8.55 0.89 9.44
C ALA A 109 -10.00 0.89 9.97
N VAL A 110 -10.92 1.58 9.27
CA VAL A 110 -12.36 1.56 9.61
C VAL A 110 -12.93 0.15 9.45
N GLN A 111 -12.60 -0.58 8.40
CA GLN A 111 -13.06 -1.96 8.18
C GLN A 111 -12.56 -2.91 9.26
N ALA A 112 -11.31 -2.75 9.70
CA ALA A 112 -10.68 -3.62 10.69
C ALA A 112 -11.20 -3.39 12.12
N ALA A 113 -11.47 -2.14 12.52
CA ALA A 113 -11.74 -1.77 13.92
C ALA A 113 -13.05 -1.00 14.13
N GLY A 114 -13.74 -0.58 13.08
CA GLY A 114 -14.97 0.20 13.16
C GLY A 114 -16.20 -0.63 13.56
N THR A 115 -17.14 0.01 14.26
CA THR A 115 -18.46 -0.55 14.51
C THR A 115 -19.28 -0.64 13.20
N PRO A 116 -20.36 -1.42 13.17
CA PRO A 116 -21.26 -1.44 12.01
C PRO A 116 -21.77 -0.05 11.60
N GLU A 117 -22.08 0.81 12.58
CA GLU A 117 -22.54 2.18 12.38
C GLU A 117 -21.43 3.05 11.77
N GLN A 118 -20.19 2.93 12.27
CA GLN A 118 -19.03 3.64 11.71
C GLN A 118 -18.73 3.18 10.28
N LYS A 119 -18.77 1.87 10.03
CA LYS A 119 -18.61 1.33 8.66
C LYS A 119 -19.68 1.86 7.72
N LYS A 120 -20.94 1.88 8.15
CA LYS A 120 -22.02 2.45 7.36
C LYS A 120 -21.83 3.95 7.11
N ARG A 121 -21.47 4.73 8.15
CA ARG A 121 -21.29 6.18 8.07
C ARG A 121 -20.12 6.58 7.17
N PHE A 122 -18.96 5.95 7.29
CA PHE A 122 -17.75 6.37 6.63
C PHE A 122 -17.44 5.60 5.35
N LEU A 123 -17.94 4.38 5.18
CA LEU A 123 -17.68 3.56 4.00
C LEU A 123 -18.93 3.29 3.16
N GLY A 124 -20.14 3.24 3.78
CA GLY A 124 -21.38 2.90 3.09
C GLY A 124 -21.74 3.87 1.96
N ASN A 125 -21.50 5.16 2.14
CA ASN A 125 -21.75 6.21 1.17
C ASN A 125 -20.44 6.81 0.61
N PHE A 126 -19.33 6.06 0.68
CA PHE A 126 -18.04 6.58 0.24
C PHE A 126 -18.03 6.90 -1.25
N TYR A 127 -18.62 6.02 -2.06
CA TYR A 127 -18.71 6.15 -3.51
C TYR A 127 -20.00 6.90 -3.95
N ASP A 128 -20.08 8.17 -3.64
CA ASP A 128 -21.12 9.08 -4.15
C ASP A 128 -20.70 9.78 -5.44
N ASP A 129 -21.19 11.00 -5.68
CA ASP A 129 -21.01 11.68 -6.97
C ASP A 129 -19.60 12.18 -7.26
N LYS A 130 -18.75 12.35 -6.24
CA LYS A 130 -17.42 12.98 -6.40
C LYS A 130 -16.29 12.06 -5.91
N PRO A 131 -15.12 12.12 -6.56
CA PRO A 131 -13.92 11.42 -6.08
C PRO A 131 -13.62 11.77 -4.63
N LYS A 132 -13.37 10.72 -3.80
CA LYS A 132 -12.99 10.84 -2.40
C LYS A 132 -11.79 9.99 -2.06
N TRP A 133 -11.07 10.42 -1.04
CA TRP A 133 -9.94 9.69 -0.47
C TRP A 133 -10.12 9.53 1.03
N ALA A 134 -9.62 8.41 1.56
CA ALA A 134 -9.42 8.28 2.98
C ALA A 134 -7.99 7.80 3.26
N ALA A 135 -7.35 8.42 4.23
CA ALA A 135 -5.95 8.21 4.54
C ALA A 135 -5.75 7.67 5.97
N MET A 136 -4.53 7.22 6.26
CA MET A 136 -4.12 6.78 7.59
C MET A 136 -2.83 7.47 8.00
N ALA A 137 -2.80 8.09 9.17
CA ALA A 137 -1.68 8.85 9.70
C ALA A 137 -1.19 8.27 11.03
N ILE A 138 -0.08 7.54 11.00
CA ILE A 138 0.56 6.95 12.20
C ILE A 138 1.95 7.54 12.45
N THR A 139 2.75 7.73 11.39
CA THR A 139 4.14 8.15 11.47
C THR A 139 4.25 9.60 11.96
N GLU A 140 5.21 9.85 12.84
CA GLU A 140 5.51 11.16 13.40
C GLU A 140 6.97 11.57 13.12
N PRO A 141 7.35 12.86 13.25
CA PRO A 141 8.70 13.34 12.93
C PRO A 141 9.83 12.56 13.60
N HIS A 142 9.60 12.02 14.80
CA HIS A 142 10.59 11.28 15.58
C HIS A 142 10.35 9.77 15.64
N PHE A 143 9.18 9.29 15.21
CA PHE A 143 8.74 7.90 15.41
C PHE A 143 8.13 7.30 14.16
N GLY A 144 8.94 6.61 13.36
CA GLY A 144 8.50 5.80 12.21
C GLY A 144 8.37 4.32 12.59
N SER A 145 9.49 3.60 12.63
CA SER A 145 9.53 2.17 12.97
C SER A 145 9.17 1.88 14.42
N ASP A 146 9.47 2.79 15.35
CA ASP A 146 9.07 2.67 16.77
C ASP A 146 7.70 3.31 17.03
N SER A 147 6.68 2.81 16.35
CA SER A 147 5.30 3.31 16.43
C SER A 147 4.66 3.19 17.83
N LYS A 148 5.31 2.50 18.78
CA LYS A 148 4.86 2.47 20.18
C LYS A 148 5.09 3.81 20.91
N GLN A 149 5.94 4.70 20.36
CA GLN A 149 6.30 5.99 20.92
C GLN A 149 5.41 7.14 20.41
N VAL A 150 4.26 6.84 19.79
CA VAL A 150 3.32 7.87 19.31
C VAL A 150 3.16 8.99 20.35
N ALA A 151 3.52 10.22 19.95
CA ALA A 151 3.49 11.41 20.80
C ALA A 151 2.21 12.24 20.63
N THR A 152 1.50 12.10 19.50
CA THR A 152 0.17 12.68 19.28
C THR A 152 -0.76 12.21 20.38
N THR A 153 -1.46 13.15 21.03
CA THR A 153 -2.38 12.87 22.14
C THR A 153 -3.83 13.02 21.75
N ALA A 154 -4.69 12.26 22.40
CA ALA A 154 -6.14 12.44 22.36
C ALA A 154 -6.68 12.49 23.79
N ARG A 155 -7.38 13.57 24.14
CA ARG A 155 -8.00 13.79 25.43
C ARG A 155 -9.52 13.87 25.29
N ARG A 156 -10.24 13.17 26.16
CA ARG A 156 -11.69 13.27 26.20
C ARG A 156 -12.10 14.63 26.82
N ASP A 157 -13.07 15.30 26.20
CA ASP A 157 -13.64 16.56 26.65
C ASP A 157 -15.16 16.57 26.38
N GLY A 158 -15.94 16.17 27.37
CA GLY A 158 -17.37 15.96 27.21
C GLY A 158 -17.70 14.91 26.14
N ASP A 159 -18.44 15.30 25.12
CA ASP A 159 -18.85 14.45 23.99
C ASP A 159 -17.88 14.52 22.78
N GLU A 160 -16.68 15.04 23.01
CA GLU A 160 -15.66 15.17 21.99
C GLU A 160 -14.31 14.58 22.40
N TRP A 161 -13.46 14.31 21.41
CA TRP A 161 -12.03 14.12 21.57
C TRP A 161 -11.28 15.35 21.08
N VAL A 162 -10.28 15.78 21.84
CA VAL A 162 -9.35 16.84 21.47
C VAL A 162 -8.01 16.22 21.16
N LEU A 163 -7.56 16.37 19.89
CA LEU A 163 -6.33 15.79 19.36
C LEU A 163 -5.26 16.88 19.20
N ASN A 164 -4.02 16.56 19.63
CA ASN A 164 -2.85 17.42 19.48
C ASN A 164 -1.64 16.64 19.04
N GLY A 165 -0.94 17.11 17.99
CA GLY A 165 0.29 16.52 17.50
C GLY A 165 0.52 16.71 16.00
N THR A 166 1.59 16.10 15.49
CA THR A 166 1.96 16.18 14.07
C THR A 166 2.21 14.80 13.50
N LYS A 167 1.62 14.54 12.33
CA LYS A 167 1.81 13.33 11.54
C LYS A 167 2.56 13.67 10.26
N ILE A 168 3.43 12.78 9.80
CA ILE A 168 4.18 12.94 8.55
C ILE A 168 3.98 11.73 7.64
N PHE A 169 4.26 11.93 6.37
CA PHE A 169 4.22 10.89 5.34
C PHE A 169 2.85 10.22 5.18
N CYS A 170 1.77 11.00 5.33
CA CYS A 170 0.41 10.52 5.15
C CYS A 170 0.05 10.51 3.67
N THR A 171 0.04 9.33 3.03
CA THR A 171 -0.38 9.16 1.64
C THR A 171 -1.85 9.55 1.49
N SER A 172 -2.17 10.31 0.45
CA SER A 172 -3.49 10.88 0.16
C SER A 172 -4.03 11.81 1.25
N GLY A 173 -3.18 12.33 2.16
CA GLY A 173 -3.61 13.18 3.25
C GLY A 173 -4.12 14.54 2.79
N GLU A 174 -3.46 15.17 1.82
CA GLU A 174 -3.90 16.42 1.20
C GLU A 174 -5.22 16.24 0.47
N ARG A 175 -5.33 15.20 -0.36
CA ARG A 175 -6.56 14.91 -1.11
C ARG A 175 -7.74 14.58 -0.20
N ALA A 176 -7.50 13.82 0.87
CA ALA A 176 -8.54 13.45 1.83
C ALA A 176 -9.07 14.64 2.63
N LEU A 177 -8.21 15.59 3.03
CA LEU A 177 -8.59 16.69 3.91
C LEU A 177 -8.97 17.97 3.19
N ASN A 178 -8.30 18.30 2.07
CA ASN A 178 -8.44 19.62 1.41
C ASN A 178 -9.08 19.54 0.02
N LYS A 179 -9.04 18.37 -0.64
CA LYS A 179 -9.52 18.25 -2.04
C LYS A 179 -10.77 17.37 -2.18
N SER A 180 -11.25 16.78 -1.09
CA SER A 180 -12.47 15.99 -1.08
C SER A 180 -13.15 16.00 0.28
N ASP A 181 -14.39 15.52 0.34
CA ASP A 181 -15.12 15.26 1.60
C ASP A 181 -14.70 13.92 2.20
N GLY A 182 -13.38 13.71 2.34
CA GLY A 182 -12.79 12.49 2.83
C GLY A 182 -12.52 12.50 4.34
N PHE A 183 -11.63 11.64 4.79
CA PHE A 183 -11.20 11.59 6.19
C PHE A 183 -9.79 11.02 6.34
N VAL A 184 -9.18 11.27 7.49
CA VAL A 184 -7.91 10.65 7.89
C VAL A 184 -8.10 9.88 9.18
N VAL A 185 -7.65 8.63 9.24
CA VAL A 185 -7.56 7.88 10.50
C VAL A 185 -6.24 8.21 11.17
N VAL A 186 -6.30 8.91 12.29
CA VAL A 186 -5.14 9.38 13.06
C VAL A 186 -4.90 8.48 14.27
N TRP A 187 -3.67 8.03 14.45
CA TRP A 187 -3.26 7.28 15.64
C TRP A 187 -2.74 8.23 16.70
N ALA A 188 -3.34 8.16 17.92
CA ALA A 188 -2.98 9.01 19.05
C ALA A 188 -2.99 8.19 20.34
N THR A 189 -2.24 8.66 21.35
CA THR A 189 -2.23 8.03 22.67
C THR A 189 -3.17 8.76 23.64
N LEU A 190 -3.91 7.98 24.42
CA LEU A 190 -4.70 8.48 25.54
C LEU A 190 -3.85 8.72 26.78
N ASP A 191 -2.74 8.00 26.92
CA ASP A 191 -1.81 8.10 28.06
C ASP A 191 -0.41 7.62 27.63
N LYS A 192 0.54 8.55 27.60
CA LYS A 192 1.93 8.26 27.19
C LYS A 192 2.63 7.26 28.12
N THR A 193 2.19 7.14 29.38
CA THR A 193 2.81 6.23 30.36
C THR A 193 2.41 4.78 30.17
N LYS A 194 1.32 4.52 29.46
CA LYS A 194 0.74 3.18 29.26
C LYS A 194 1.21 2.50 27.99
N GLY A 195 1.93 3.19 27.10
CA GLY A 195 2.46 2.63 25.85
C GLY A 195 1.36 2.11 24.91
N ARG A 196 1.62 0.97 24.26
CA ARG A 196 0.74 0.41 23.20
C ARG A 196 -0.75 0.27 23.58
N PRO A 197 -1.16 -0.16 24.78
CA PRO A 197 -2.58 -0.25 25.16
C PRO A 197 -3.34 1.06 25.07
N ALA A 198 -2.64 2.20 25.28
CA ALA A 198 -3.24 3.52 25.22
C ALA A 198 -3.30 4.11 23.81
N ILE A 199 -2.67 3.50 22.82
CA ILE A 199 -2.70 3.99 21.43
C ILE A 199 -4.02 3.57 20.80
N LYS A 200 -4.77 4.57 20.31
CA LYS A 200 -6.09 4.39 19.67
C LYS A 200 -6.10 5.09 18.32
N SER A 201 -7.07 4.75 17.50
CA SER A 201 -7.28 5.38 16.19
C SER A 201 -8.56 6.18 16.15
N PHE A 202 -8.50 7.35 15.52
CA PHE A 202 -9.56 8.35 15.48
C PHE A 202 -9.86 8.75 14.04
N ILE A 203 -11.13 8.75 13.66
CA ILE A 203 -11.56 9.23 12.34
C ILE A 203 -11.67 10.75 12.41
N VAL A 204 -10.84 11.44 11.62
CA VAL A 204 -10.81 12.89 11.49
C VAL A 204 -11.35 13.27 10.11
N PRO A 205 -12.59 13.76 10.00
CA PRO A 205 -13.17 14.19 8.73
C PRO A 205 -12.47 15.41 8.15
N SER A 206 -12.57 15.59 6.83
CA SER A 206 -12.28 16.84 6.14
C SER A 206 -13.04 18.00 6.79
N GLY A 207 -12.44 19.19 6.82
CA GLY A 207 -13.02 20.38 7.41
C GLY A 207 -13.05 20.43 8.94
N THR A 208 -12.45 19.45 9.65
CA THR A 208 -12.34 19.48 11.12
C THR A 208 -11.50 20.68 11.56
N PRO A 209 -12.01 21.61 12.40
CA PRO A 209 -11.25 22.74 12.91
C PRO A 209 -10.01 22.27 13.70
N GLY A 210 -8.89 23.00 13.55
CA GLY A 210 -7.62 22.64 14.19
C GLY A 210 -6.84 21.55 13.45
N VAL A 211 -7.28 21.11 12.29
CA VAL A 211 -6.55 20.18 11.41
C VAL A 211 -6.01 20.93 10.21
N THR A 212 -4.72 20.87 9.99
CA THR A 212 -4.05 21.58 8.88
C THR A 212 -3.05 20.66 8.19
N VAL A 213 -3.11 20.61 6.87
CA VAL A 213 -2.01 20.06 6.06
C VAL A 213 -0.92 21.14 5.97
N THR A 214 0.15 20.95 6.70
CA THR A 214 1.23 21.95 6.82
C THR A 214 2.31 21.79 5.76
N LYS A 215 2.35 20.62 5.09
CA LYS A 215 3.28 20.34 4.01
C LYS A 215 2.79 19.18 3.16
N VAL A 216 3.03 19.26 1.86
CA VAL A 216 3.03 18.12 0.94
C VAL A 216 4.46 17.87 0.54
N GLU A 217 4.95 16.63 0.70
CA GLU A 217 6.36 16.29 0.54
C GLU A 217 6.80 16.28 -0.92
N ASP A 218 7.95 16.89 -1.22
CA ASP A 218 8.71 16.67 -2.46
C ASP A 218 9.40 15.32 -2.39
N LYS A 219 9.10 14.41 -3.30
CA LYS A 219 9.56 13.02 -3.18
C LYS A 219 10.57 12.63 -4.26
N HIS A 220 11.40 11.66 -3.92
CA HIS A 220 12.34 11.04 -4.85
C HIS A 220 11.61 10.28 -5.97
N GLY A 221 10.56 9.52 -5.64
CA GLY A 221 9.73 8.74 -6.56
C GLY A 221 8.26 8.75 -6.15
N ILE A 222 7.42 8.03 -6.88
CA ILE A 222 5.96 8.01 -6.74
C ILE A 222 5.36 9.42 -6.68
N ARG A 223 5.89 10.34 -7.48
CA ARG A 223 5.66 11.77 -7.36
C ARG A 223 4.23 12.21 -7.70
N ALA A 224 3.51 11.42 -8.52
CA ALA A 224 2.08 11.64 -8.81
C ALA A 224 1.16 11.43 -7.58
N SER A 225 1.64 10.79 -6.51
CA SER A 225 0.89 10.57 -5.27
C SER A 225 1.22 11.66 -4.25
N ASP A 226 0.24 12.28 -3.60
CA ASP A 226 0.51 13.20 -2.50
C ASP A 226 0.92 12.46 -1.23
N THR A 227 1.76 13.11 -0.43
CA THR A 227 2.23 12.60 0.85
C THR A 227 2.30 13.77 1.82
N ALA A 228 1.38 13.83 2.76
CA ALA A 228 1.14 15.01 3.58
C ALA A 228 1.76 14.93 4.97
N GLN A 229 2.16 16.11 5.48
CA GLN A 229 2.32 16.38 6.90
C GLN A 229 1.03 17.03 7.41
N ILE A 230 0.48 16.48 8.49
CA ILE A 230 -0.78 16.91 9.09
C ILE A 230 -0.52 17.34 10.53
N THR A 231 -0.88 18.56 10.87
CA THR A 231 -0.81 19.10 12.23
C THR A 231 -2.20 19.20 12.83
N LEU A 232 -2.32 18.76 14.08
CA LEU A 232 -3.54 18.81 14.87
C LEU A 232 -3.29 19.74 16.07
N GLU A 233 -4.05 20.83 16.16
CA GLU A 233 -3.97 21.84 17.21
C GLU A 233 -5.37 22.01 17.81
N ASP A 234 -5.58 21.40 18.98
CA ASP A 234 -6.88 21.31 19.63
C ASP A 234 -8.01 20.82 18.68
N ALA A 235 -7.67 19.90 17.79
CA ALA A 235 -8.59 19.38 16.79
C ALA A 235 -9.71 18.59 17.48
N ARG A 236 -10.97 19.06 17.33
CA ARG A 236 -12.13 18.50 18.01
C ARG A 236 -12.93 17.60 17.06
N ILE A 237 -13.17 16.37 17.50
CA ILE A 237 -13.99 15.40 16.78
C ILE A 237 -15.02 14.76 17.74
N PRO A 238 -16.18 14.33 17.23
CA PRO A 238 -17.18 13.64 18.04
C PRO A 238 -16.63 12.41 18.76
N ALA A 239 -17.20 12.13 19.89
CA ALA A 239 -16.82 11.01 20.75
C ALA A 239 -16.86 9.66 20.06
N ASP A 240 -17.82 9.46 19.16
CA ASP A 240 -18.06 8.24 18.39
C ASP A 240 -17.10 8.07 17.19
N ASN A 241 -16.18 9.02 17.00
CA ASN A 241 -15.15 8.90 15.97
C ASN A 241 -13.91 8.09 16.39
N ILE A 242 -13.84 7.61 17.63
CA ILE A 242 -12.83 6.62 18.02
C ILE A 242 -13.15 5.25 17.40
N LEU A 243 -12.17 4.58 16.81
CA LEU A 243 -12.32 3.21 16.32
C LEU A 243 -12.07 2.21 17.45
N GLY A 244 -13.05 1.36 17.72
CA GLY A 244 -13.01 0.41 18.84
C GLY A 244 -13.29 1.06 20.19
N SER A 245 -12.72 0.50 21.28
CA SER A 245 -12.92 0.98 22.65
C SER A 245 -11.86 1.98 23.08
N ALA A 246 -12.27 2.97 23.89
CA ALA A 246 -11.37 3.90 24.58
C ALA A 246 -10.68 3.25 25.79
N ASP A 247 -11.12 2.07 26.25
CA ASP A 247 -10.58 1.44 27.43
C ASP A 247 -9.09 1.08 27.25
N ILE A 248 -8.30 1.42 28.28
CA ILE A 248 -6.89 1.03 28.35
C ILE A 248 -6.83 -0.26 29.18
N VAL A 249 -6.73 -1.40 28.51
CA VAL A 249 -6.67 -2.70 29.18
C VAL A 249 -5.20 -3.15 29.21
N ASP A 250 -4.59 -3.18 30.40
CA ASP A 250 -3.15 -3.43 30.60
C ASP A 250 -2.63 -4.78 29.99
N LYS A 251 -3.50 -5.74 29.77
CA LYS A 251 -3.19 -7.02 29.09
C LYS A 251 -3.85 -7.14 27.70
N GLY A 252 -4.58 -6.12 27.28
CA GLY A 252 -5.31 -6.08 26.01
C GLY A 252 -4.49 -5.39 24.93
N VAL A 253 -4.10 -6.14 23.91
CA VAL A 253 -3.45 -5.57 22.70
C VAL A 253 -4.48 -5.18 21.64
N GLU A 254 -5.77 -5.06 21.99
CA GLU A 254 -6.87 -4.99 21.02
C GLU A 254 -6.79 -3.77 20.10
N GLY A 255 -6.51 -2.57 20.62
CA GLY A 255 -6.31 -1.38 19.77
C GLY A 255 -5.12 -1.52 18.82
N PHE A 256 -3.99 -2.01 19.32
CA PHE A 256 -2.78 -2.22 18.51
C PHE A 256 -2.82 -3.51 17.66
N LYS A 257 -3.64 -4.50 18.02
CA LYS A 257 -3.93 -5.66 17.17
C LYS A 257 -4.61 -5.24 15.87
N GLY A 258 -5.50 -4.26 15.90
CA GLY A 258 -6.11 -3.69 14.70
C GLY A 258 -5.07 -3.10 13.75
N VAL A 259 -4.08 -2.34 14.28
CA VAL A 259 -2.92 -1.86 13.48
C VAL A 259 -2.17 -3.01 12.84
N MET A 260 -1.80 -4.01 13.64
CA MET A 260 -0.99 -5.14 13.14
C MET A 260 -1.76 -5.97 12.13
N ALA A 261 -3.05 -6.19 12.34
CA ALA A 261 -3.91 -6.88 11.38
C ALA A 261 -4.03 -6.10 10.05
N THR A 262 -4.13 -4.77 10.12
CA THR A 262 -4.10 -3.92 8.93
C THR A 262 -2.79 -4.09 8.18
N PHE A 263 -1.64 -4.00 8.85
CA PHE A 263 -0.33 -4.19 8.21
C PHE A 263 -0.11 -5.61 7.66
N ASP A 264 -0.58 -6.65 8.34
CA ASP A 264 -0.48 -8.02 7.84
C ASP A 264 -1.31 -8.22 6.56
N ALA A 265 -2.42 -7.47 6.42
CA ALA A 265 -3.24 -7.45 5.21
C ALA A 265 -2.62 -6.61 4.08
N THR A 266 -2.00 -5.47 4.40
CA THR A 266 -1.53 -4.51 3.38
C THR A 266 -0.12 -4.79 2.88
N ARG A 267 0.77 -5.41 3.66
CA ARG A 267 2.15 -5.75 3.24
C ARG A 267 2.25 -6.54 1.93
N PRO A 268 1.45 -7.62 1.70
CA PRO A 268 1.47 -8.31 0.42
C PRO A 268 1.04 -7.41 -0.74
N ILE A 269 0.07 -6.53 -0.52
CA ILE A 269 -0.42 -5.57 -1.51
C ILE A 269 0.69 -4.58 -1.90
N VAL A 270 1.41 -4.07 -0.91
CA VAL A 270 2.56 -3.19 -1.12
C VAL A 270 3.71 -3.92 -1.83
N ALA A 271 3.96 -5.18 -1.49
CA ALA A 271 4.93 -6.00 -2.22
C ALA A 271 4.55 -6.14 -3.70
N ALA A 272 3.26 -6.38 -4.00
CA ALA A 272 2.73 -6.48 -5.35
C ALA A 272 2.94 -5.19 -6.15
N SER A 273 2.72 -4.02 -5.54
CA SER A 273 2.95 -2.74 -6.24
C SER A 273 4.43 -2.57 -6.67
N GLY A 274 5.38 -2.89 -5.79
CA GLY A 274 6.80 -2.88 -6.15
C GLY A 274 7.13 -3.87 -7.27
N ILE A 275 6.58 -5.09 -7.20
CA ILE A 275 6.77 -6.13 -8.24
C ILE A 275 6.25 -5.61 -9.59
N GLY A 276 5.12 -4.92 -9.62
CA GLY A 276 4.59 -4.28 -10.84
C GLY A 276 5.57 -3.29 -11.47
N VAL A 277 6.19 -2.42 -10.66
CA VAL A 277 7.23 -1.47 -11.13
C VAL A 277 8.44 -2.19 -11.72
N ALA A 278 8.93 -3.24 -11.05
CA ALA A 278 10.07 -4.01 -11.55
C ALA A 278 9.75 -4.79 -12.82
N ARG A 279 8.54 -5.35 -12.94
CA ARG A 279 8.05 -5.96 -14.18
C ARG A 279 8.04 -4.95 -15.32
N ALA A 280 7.54 -3.74 -15.07
CA ALA A 280 7.54 -2.68 -16.06
C ALA A 280 8.95 -2.38 -16.61
N ALA A 281 9.94 -2.34 -15.72
CA ALA A 281 11.33 -2.13 -16.12
C ALA A 281 11.90 -3.30 -16.91
N LEU A 282 11.61 -4.54 -16.51
CA LEU A 282 12.06 -5.73 -17.23
C LEU A 282 11.38 -5.87 -18.60
N ASP A 283 10.08 -5.65 -18.70
CA ASP A 283 9.35 -5.73 -19.97
C ASP A 283 9.92 -4.72 -20.98
N LEU A 284 10.19 -3.48 -20.56
CA LEU A 284 10.81 -2.49 -21.43
C LEU A 284 12.29 -2.83 -21.75
N LEU A 285 13.02 -3.42 -20.80
CA LEU A 285 14.39 -3.90 -21.06
C LEU A 285 14.39 -4.95 -22.17
N HIS A 286 13.52 -5.95 -22.11
CA HIS A 286 13.38 -6.97 -23.14
C HIS A 286 13.03 -6.37 -24.51
N GLU A 287 12.06 -5.42 -24.52
CA GLU A 287 11.70 -4.71 -25.77
C GLU A 287 12.94 -4.03 -26.38
N LYS A 288 13.72 -3.29 -25.60
CA LYS A 288 14.90 -2.57 -26.11
C LYS A 288 16.06 -3.48 -26.46
N LEU A 289 16.25 -4.60 -25.80
CA LEU A 289 17.22 -5.61 -26.19
C LEU A 289 16.84 -6.26 -27.53
N ALA A 290 15.57 -6.60 -27.71
CA ALA A 290 15.06 -7.15 -28.97
C ALA A 290 15.21 -6.15 -30.13
N GLU A 291 14.89 -4.86 -29.93
CA GLU A 291 15.13 -3.79 -30.92
C GLU A 291 16.60 -3.66 -31.31
N ALA A 292 17.52 -3.92 -30.35
CA ALA A 292 18.96 -3.91 -30.58
C ALA A 292 19.49 -5.23 -31.20
N GLY A 293 18.60 -6.21 -31.49
CA GLY A 293 18.97 -7.53 -32.01
C GLY A 293 19.67 -8.42 -30.98
N VAL A 294 19.48 -8.16 -29.68
CA VAL A 294 20.02 -8.97 -28.59
C VAL A 294 18.97 -9.96 -28.12
N GLU A 295 19.28 -11.24 -28.23
CA GLU A 295 18.44 -12.34 -27.76
C GLU A 295 18.99 -12.91 -26.45
N ILE A 296 18.11 -13.22 -25.50
CA ILE A 296 18.47 -13.91 -24.26
C ILE A 296 18.34 -15.43 -24.48
N ARG A 297 19.47 -16.12 -24.48
CA ARG A 297 19.56 -17.56 -24.78
C ARG A 297 19.36 -18.37 -23.50
N TYR A 298 18.10 -18.57 -23.07
CA TYR A 298 17.75 -19.27 -21.82
C TYR A 298 18.28 -20.72 -21.75
N GLU A 299 18.38 -21.41 -22.89
CA GLU A 299 18.84 -22.79 -22.98
C GLU A 299 20.36 -22.95 -23.09
N ALA A 300 21.10 -21.85 -23.20
CA ALA A 300 22.55 -21.89 -23.30
C ALA A 300 23.17 -22.37 -21.99
N PRO A 301 24.21 -23.26 -22.06
CA PRO A 301 24.96 -23.66 -20.87
C PRO A 301 25.54 -22.45 -20.13
N ALA A 302 25.56 -22.49 -18.80
CA ALA A 302 25.97 -21.33 -17.98
C ALA A 302 27.35 -20.77 -18.33
N HIS A 303 28.29 -21.59 -18.82
CA HIS A 303 29.64 -21.14 -19.20
C HIS A 303 29.70 -20.45 -20.58
N GLU A 304 28.63 -20.56 -21.38
CA GLU A 304 28.46 -19.91 -22.67
C GLU A 304 27.60 -18.64 -22.59
N GLN A 305 26.90 -18.42 -21.49
CA GLN A 305 26.07 -17.25 -21.28
C GLN A 305 26.93 -16.00 -21.09
N THR A 306 26.53 -14.92 -21.72
CA THR A 306 27.10 -13.60 -21.49
C THR A 306 26.76 -13.07 -20.09
N VAL A 307 27.44 -12.04 -19.62
CA VAL A 307 27.09 -11.36 -18.35
C VAL A 307 25.69 -10.78 -18.42
N LEU A 308 25.31 -10.19 -19.56
CA LEU A 308 23.96 -9.66 -19.77
C LEU A 308 22.86 -10.72 -19.60
N GLU A 309 23.03 -11.88 -20.27
CA GLU A 309 22.07 -12.98 -20.18
C GLU A 309 21.90 -13.47 -18.73
N ARG A 310 23.01 -13.65 -18.01
CA ARG A 310 22.95 -14.05 -16.59
C ARG A 310 22.30 -13.01 -15.70
N ASP A 311 22.58 -11.73 -15.92
CA ASP A 311 21.98 -10.63 -15.16
C ASP A 311 20.45 -10.59 -15.39
N VAL A 312 19.99 -10.74 -16.63
CA VAL A 312 18.55 -10.77 -16.97
C VAL A 312 17.88 -11.98 -16.34
N MET A 313 18.43 -13.19 -16.50
CA MET A 313 17.89 -14.43 -15.93
C MET A 313 17.82 -14.38 -14.38
N ASP A 314 18.85 -13.81 -13.71
CA ASP A 314 18.81 -13.64 -12.25
C ASP A 314 17.73 -12.65 -11.82
N MET A 315 17.58 -11.52 -12.51
CA MET A 315 16.51 -10.56 -12.23
C MET A 315 15.13 -11.19 -12.35
N GLU A 316 14.87 -11.94 -13.41
CA GLU A 316 13.61 -12.65 -13.62
C GLU A 316 13.34 -13.69 -12.52
N ALA A 317 14.33 -14.51 -12.21
CA ALA A 317 14.22 -15.54 -11.17
C ALA A 317 13.95 -14.92 -9.79
N GLN A 318 14.67 -13.85 -9.42
CA GLN A 318 14.48 -13.14 -8.15
C GLN A 318 13.11 -12.48 -8.08
N LEU A 319 12.66 -11.85 -9.17
CA LEU A 319 11.36 -11.20 -9.23
C LEU A 319 10.22 -12.22 -9.13
N GLN A 320 10.33 -13.34 -9.85
CA GLN A 320 9.36 -14.43 -9.76
C GLN A 320 9.31 -15.03 -8.34
N ALA A 321 10.45 -15.20 -7.68
CA ALA A 321 10.49 -15.68 -6.29
C ALA A 321 9.78 -14.70 -5.33
N ALA A 322 9.98 -13.38 -5.49
CA ALA A 322 9.28 -12.36 -4.70
C ALA A 322 7.76 -12.40 -4.95
N ARG A 323 7.34 -12.56 -6.21
CA ARG A 323 5.95 -12.66 -6.63
C ARG A 323 5.25 -13.87 -6.01
N LEU A 324 5.87 -15.05 -6.07
CA LEU A 324 5.31 -16.27 -5.49
C LEU A 324 5.19 -16.21 -3.96
N LEU A 325 6.15 -15.58 -3.26
CA LEU A 325 6.03 -15.33 -1.82
C LEU A 325 4.86 -14.40 -1.50
N THR A 326 4.64 -13.38 -2.34
CA THR A 326 3.53 -12.45 -2.20
C THR A 326 2.19 -13.14 -2.41
N TRP A 327 2.06 -13.96 -3.46
CA TRP A 327 0.86 -14.75 -3.71
C TRP A 327 0.57 -15.76 -2.60
N LYS A 328 1.62 -16.38 -2.03
CA LYS A 328 1.46 -17.26 -0.87
C LYS A 328 0.84 -16.53 0.31
N ALA A 329 1.34 -15.33 0.63
CA ALA A 329 0.81 -14.52 1.74
C ALA A 329 -0.65 -14.13 1.51
N CYS A 330 -1.03 -13.77 0.28
CA CYS A 330 -2.42 -13.47 -0.11
C CYS A 330 -3.32 -14.70 0.00
N ASN A 331 -2.88 -15.85 -0.53
CA ASN A 331 -3.66 -17.09 -0.49
C ASN A 331 -3.91 -17.57 0.95
N MET A 332 -2.96 -17.37 1.88
CA MET A 332 -3.18 -17.66 3.30
C MET A 332 -4.31 -16.80 3.87
N MET A 333 -4.37 -15.50 3.52
CA MET A 333 -5.49 -14.63 3.93
C MET A 333 -6.83 -15.12 3.36
N ASP A 334 -6.87 -15.50 2.10
CA ASP A 334 -8.08 -16.00 1.44
C ASP A 334 -8.60 -17.30 2.10
N ARG A 335 -7.71 -18.06 2.75
CA ARG A 335 -8.06 -19.24 3.56
C ARG A 335 -8.35 -18.93 5.04
N GLY A 336 -8.26 -17.65 5.45
CA GLY A 336 -8.42 -17.25 6.85
C GLY A 336 -7.26 -17.67 7.77
N GLU A 337 -6.10 -17.97 7.19
CA GLU A 337 -4.89 -18.36 7.92
C GLU A 337 -4.08 -17.11 8.32
N ARG A 338 -3.42 -17.19 9.48
CA ARG A 338 -2.51 -16.13 9.91
C ARG A 338 -1.27 -16.08 9.02
N ASN A 339 -0.99 -14.92 8.43
CA ASN A 339 0.08 -14.73 7.45
C ASN A 339 1.18 -13.73 7.86
N SER A 340 1.24 -13.29 9.11
CA SER A 340 2.17 -12.22 9.56
C SER A 340 3.63 -12.45 9.16
N ARG A 341 4.10 -13.70 9.22
CA ARG A 341 5.46 -14.08 8.82
C ARG A 341 5.61 -14.01 7.29
N GLU A 342 4.70 -14.61 6.56
CA GLU A 342 4.72 -14.68 5.10
C GLU A 342 4.53 -13.29 4.48
N ALA A 343 3.66 -12.46 5.03
CA ALA A 343 3.48 -11.06 4.63
C ALA A 343 4.77 -10.24 4.81
N SER A 344 5.47 -10.44 5.94
CA SER A 344 6.77 -9.79 6.21
C SER A 344 7.88 -10.34 5.30
N MET A 345 7.89 -11.66 5.01
CA MET A 345 8.81 -12.26 4.04
C MET A 345 8.60 -11.68 2.63
N ALA A 346 7.34 -11.61 2.17
CA ALA A 346 6.97 -11.07 0.87
C ALA A 346 7.43 -9.63 0.73
N LYS A 347 7.08 -8.77 1.70
CA LYS A 347 7.42 -7.36 1.68
C LYS A 347 8.93 -7.11 1.73
N SER A 348 9.67 -7.83 2.58
CA SER A 348 11.12 -7.72 2.68
C SER A 348 11.83 -8.19 1.40
N LYS A 349 11.41 -9.35 0.85
CA LYS A 349 11.98 -9.87 -0.41
C LYS A 349 11.66 -8.96 -1.59
N ALA A 350 10.40 -8.50 -1.72
CA ALA A 350 10.00 -7.62 -2.80
C ALA A 350 10.80 -6.31 -2.77
N GLY A 351 10.87 -5.60 -1.62
CA GLY A 351 11.59 -4.34 -1.51
C GLY A 351 13.05 -4.44 -1.96
N LEU A 352 13.75 -5.51 -1.54
CA LEU A 352 15.12 -5.78 -1.95
C LEU A 352 15.22 -6.01 -3.47
N VAL A 353 14.37 -6.89 -3.98
CA VAL A 353 14.43 -7.35 -5.38
C VAL A 353 14.06 -6.23 -6.34
N VAL A 354 12.95 -5.52 -6.09
CA VAL A 354 12.48 -4.49 -7.02
C VAL A 354 13.48 -3.32 -7.12
N THR A 355 14.11 -2.96 -6.00
CA THR A 355 15.19 -1.95 -6.00
C THR A 355 16.37 -2.41 -6.85
N LYS A 356 16.82 -3.65 -6.69
CA LYS A 356 17.95 -4.21 -7.48
C LYS A 356 17.61 -4.34 -8.96
N VAL A 357 16.42 -4.87 -9.28
CA VAL A 357 15.98 -5.07 -10.67
C VAL A 357 15.90 -3.74 -11.41
N THR A 358 15.23 -2.75 -10.85
CA THR A 358 15.07 -1.44 -11.51
C THR A 358 16.41 -0.71 -11.67
N GLN A 359 17.29 -0.79 -10.66
CA GLN A 359 18.65 -0.25 -10.75
C GLN A 359 19.46 -0.96 -11.84
N LYS A 360 19.42 -2.28 -11.92
CA LYS A 360 20.13 -3.06 -12.93
C LYS A 360 19.59 -2.78 -14.34
N CYS A 361 18.29 -2.58 -14.51
CA CYS A 361 17.74 -2.15 -15.81
C CYS A 361 18.30 -0.79 -16.25
N VAL A 362 18.44 0.18 -15.35
CA VAL A 362 19.11 1.47 -15.67
C VAL A 362 20.55 1.23 -16.11
N GLU A 363 21.30 0.39 -15.39
CA GLU A 363 22.70 0.06 -15.70
C GLU A 363 22.85 -0.59 -17.09
N LEU A 364 22.05 -1.62 -17.37
CA LEU A 364 22.10 -2.36 -18.64
C LEU A 364 21.70 -1.49 -19.84
N MET A 365 20.78 -0.55 -19.64
CA MET A 365 20.38 0.40 -20.69
C MET A 365 21.34 1.58 -20.86
N GLY A 366 22.31 1.76 -19.96
CA GLY A 366 23.32 2.80 -20.05
C GLY A 366 22.73 4.20 -20.16
N PRO A 367 23.16 5.02 -21.15
CA PRO A 367 22.68 6.39 -21.32
C PRO A 367 21.15 6.49 -21.52
N LEU A 368 20.52 5.52 -22.17
CA LEU A 368 19.07 5.48 -22.35
C LEU A 368 18.34 5.18 -21.04
N GLY A 369 18.91 4.33 -20.20
CA GLY A 369 18.36 4.01 -18.87
C GLY A 369 18.41 5.20 -17.92
N TYR A 370 19.47 6.01 -18.00
CA TYR A 370 19.66 7.21 -17.19
C TYR A 370 18.90 8.44 -17.72
N SER A 371 18.53 8.42 -19.00
CA SER A 371 17.82 9.51 -19.68
C SER A 371 16.32 9.53 -19.30
N ARG A 372 15.74 10.73 -19.21
CA ARG A 372 14.29 10.91 -19.04
C ARG A 372 13.43 10.56 -20.27
N LYS A 373 14.06 10.19 -21.40
CA LYS A 373 13.35 9.77 -22.63
C LYS A 373 12.53 8.49 -22.42
N LEU A 374 13.03 7.59 -21.57
CA LEU A 374 12.37 6.36 -21.18
C LEU A 374 12.00 6.45 -19.67
N LEU A 375 11.37 5.43 -19.12
CA LEU A 375 10.90 5.44 -17.73
C LEU A 375 11.84 4.69 -16.76
N PHE A 376 12.98 4.16 -17.19
CA PHE A 376 13.85 3.34 -16.34
C PHE A 376 14.31 4.07 -15.08
N GLU A 377 14.80 5.32 -15.20
CA GLU A 377 15.26 6.10 -14.06
C GLU A 377 14.10 6.47 -13.12
N LYS A 378 12.88 6.69 -13.68
CA LYS A 378 11.69 6.93 -12.89
C LYS A 378 11.31 5.69 -12.08
N TRP A 379 11.26 4.52 -12.69
CA TRP A 379 10.95 3.27 -11.99
C TRP A 379 11.98 2.91 -10.93
N MET A 380 13.27 3.22 -11.14
CA MET A 380 14.30 3.07 -10.11
C MET A 380 14.02 3.96 -8.89
N ARG A 381 13.59 5.22 -9.12
CA ARG A 381 13.19 6.14 -8.05
C ARG A 381 11.92 5.68 -7.35
N ASP A 382 10.92 5.25 -8.10
CA ASP A 382 9.64 4.76 -7.57
C ASP A 382 9.82 3.48 -6.76
N ALA A 383 10.62 2.54 -7.23
CA ALA A 383 10.84 1.26 -6.57
C ALA A 383 11.43 1.40 -5.16
N LYS A 384 12.24 2.44 -4.91
CA LYS A 384 12.96 2.61 -3.64
C LYS A 384 12.04 2.71 -2.43
N ILE A 385 10.86 3.29 -2.57
CA ILE A 385 9.90 3.41 -1.46
C ILE A 385 9.44 2.05 -0.94
N THR A 386 9.45 1.00 -1.78
CA THR A 386 9.05 -0.35 -1.38
C THR A 386 9.91 -0.90 -0.24
N ASP A 387 11.13 -0.45 -0.09
CA ASP A 387 12.02 -0.78 1.04
C ASP A 387 11.63 -0.09 2.36
N ILE A 388 10.86 1.00 2.31
CA ILE A 388 10.72 1.95 3.41
C ILE A 388 9.33 1.89 4.03
N TYR A 389 8.27 2.16 3.23
CA TYR A 389 6.91 2.28 3.75
C TYR A 389 6.31 0.94 4.18
N GLU A 390 5.20 0.96 4.94
CA GLU A 390 4.52 -0.25 5.48
C GLU A 390 5.45 -1.16 6.31
N GLY A 391 6.42 -0.56 6.97
CA GLY A 391 7.50 -1.22 7.70
C GLY A 391 8.75 -1.40 6.84
N THR A 392 9.87 -0.90 7.33
CA THR A 392 11.16 -1.01 6.62
C THR A 392 11.55 -2.47 6.39
N GLN A 393 12.44 -2.71 5.43
CA GLN A 393 13.00 -4.04 5.18
C GLN A 393 13.53 -4.66 6.48
N GLN A 394 14.26 -3.89 7.30
CA GLN A 394 14.83 -4.34 8.57
C GLN A 394 13.76 -4.76 9.56
N ILE A 395 12.69 -3.98 9.73
CA ILE A 395 11.58 -4.32 10.62
C ILE A 395 10.90 -5.62 10.15
N ASN A 396 10.68 -5.79 8.86
CA ASN A 396 10.09 -7.02 8.33
C ASN A 396 11.02 -8.24 8.52
N GLN A 397 12.34 -8.08 8.33
CA GLN A 397 13.33 -9.13 8.62
C GLN A 397 13.33 -9.50 10.10
N MET A 398 13.25 -8.54 11.02
CA MET A 398 13.15 -8.79 12.45
C MET A 398 11.87 -9.56 12.81
N ILE A 399 10.73 -9.24 12.19
CA ILE A 399 9.47 -9.98 12.39
C ILE A 399 9.63 -11.43 11.94
N VAL A 400 10.25 -11.66 10.79
CA VAL A 400 10.52 -13.00 10.26
C VAL A 400 11.46 -13.77 11.18
N ALA A 401 12.60 -13.19 11.54
CA ALA A 401 13.59 -13.81 12.43
C ALA A 401 12.97 -14.19 13.78
N ARG A 402 12.24 -13.27 14.39
CA ARG A 402 11.53 -13.53 15.65
C ARG A 402 10.53 -14.69 15.53
N SER A 403 9.77 -14.72 14.42
CA SER A 403 8.80 -15.80 14.19
C SER A 403 9.48 -17.17 14.02
N ILE A 404 10.63 -17.24 13.34
CA ILE A 404 11.40 -18.46 13.12
C ILE A 404 12.01 -18.95 14.43
N LEU A 405 12.54 -18.04 15.24
CA LEU A 405 13.19 -18.35 16.51
C LEU A 405 12.21 -18.59 17.66
N GLY A 406 10.91 -18.35 17.45
CA GLY A 406 9.87 -18.53 18.47
C GLY A 406 9.84 -17.47 19.56
N TYR A 407 10.53 -16.33 19.40
CA TYR A 407 10.55 -15.26 20.39
C TYR A 407 9.26 -14.45 20.41
N THR A 408 8.83 -14.09 21.60
CA THR A 408 7.78 -13.08 21.83
C THR A 408 8.34 -11.66 21.81
N SER A 409 7.45 -10.67 21.69
CA SER A 409 7.88 -9.25 21.73
C SER A 409 8.48 -8.85 23.09
N ALA A 410 8.12 -9.55 24.19
CA ALA A 410 8.62 -9.28 25.52
C ALA A 410 10.06 -9.79 25.73
N GLU A 411 10.46 -10.82 24.99
CA GLU A 411 11.82 -11.42 25.11
C GLU A 411 12.89 -10.64 24.33
N LEU A 412 12.48 -9.67 23.51
CA LEU A 412 13.37 -8.84 22.69
C LEU A 412 13.46 -7.38 23.14
N ASN A 413 12.93 -7.07 24.32
CA ASN A 413 13.03 -5.73 24.94
C ASN A 413 14.21 -5.67 25.92
#